data_d179cbed2ac0ffb2297d20e42fc02417
#
_entry.id   d179cbed2ac0ffb2297d20e42fc02417
#
_cell.length_a   1.000
_cell.length_b   1.000
_cell.length_c   1.000
_cell.angle_alpha   90.00
_cell.angle_beta   90.00
_cell.angle_gamma   90.00
#
_symmetry.space_group_name_H-M   'P 1'
#
loop_
_entity.id
_entity.type
_entity.pdbx_description
1 polymer ?
#
loop_
_entity_poly.entity_id
_entity_poly.type
_entity_poly.pdbx_seq_one_letter_code
_entity_poly.pdbx_strand_id
1 'polypeptide(L)'
;MKKVLAAIIFCNFVVSSAVAAEIKIGFVTTLTTPAAVIGEDMKNAVNLALEHLNGKAGSHKIEVVFGDDGFAPDTGKQVTDRLLKQDKVDIIAGYIWSHVLLASRKSVLDAGKILISSNAGPSQMASKLCHENFFSASWQNDQTPMAMGEVFNKAGIKSLYIMAPNYAAGKDMVAGIERTFKGQVVGKDLTKWG
;
A
#
# COMPACT_ATOMS: atom_id res chain seq x y z
N MET A 1 30.75 -23.52 -71.73
CA MET A 1 29.44 -23.61 -71.09
C MET A 1 29.67 -23.46 -69.57
N LYS A 2 29.53 -22.25 -68.99
CA LYS A 2 29.73 -22.02 -67.57
C LYS A 2 28.36 -21.97 -66.92
N LYS A 3 28.08 -22.88 -66.00
CA LYS A 3 26.86 -22.91 -65.22
C LYS A 3 27.05 -22.01 -63.98
N VAL A 4 26.29 -20.88 -63.93
CA VAL A 4 26.23 -20.01 -62.79
C VAL A 4 25.17 -20.57 -61.84
N LEU A 5 25.58 -21.00 -60.64
CA LEU A 5 24.70 -21.50 -59.60
C LEU A 5 24.32 -20.29 -58.74
N ALA A 6 23.09 -19.80 -58.84
CA ALA A 6 22.56 -18.75 -57.99
C ALA A 6 22.11 -19.33 -56.67
N ALA A 7 22.84 -19.06 -55.58
CA ALA A 7 22.43 -19.40 -54.22
C ALA A 7 21.45 -18.32 -53.68
N ILE A 8 20.18 -18.69 -53.55
CA ILE A 8 19.17 -17.86 -52.91
C ILE A 8 19.31 -18.02 -51.38
N ILE A 9 19.87 -17.01 -50.72
CA ILE A 9 19.92 -16.95 -49.25
C ILE A 9 18.53 -16.52 -48.77
N PHE A 10 17.79 -17.47 -48.22
CA PHE A 10 16.52 -17.23 -47.55
C PHE A 10 16.81 -16.69 -46.13
N CYS A 11 16.78 -15.37 -46.00
CA CYS A 11 16.93 -14.70 -44.70
C CYS A 11 15.61 -14.87 -43.92
N ASN A 12 15.52 -15.87 -43.06
CA ASN A 12 14.39 -16.02 -42.14
C ASN A 12 14.44 -14.87 -41.12
N PHE A 13 13.67 -13.84 -41.34
CA PHE A 13 13.35 -12.85 -40.30
C PHE A 13 12.47 -13.53 -39.22
N VAL A 14 13.10 -13.98 -38.16
CA VAL A 14 12.37 -14.37 -36.93
C VAL A 14 11.83 -13.07 -36.35
N VAL A 15 10.56 -12.76 -36.65
CA VAL A 15 9.83 -11.70 -35.97
C VAL A 15 9.58 -12.23 -34.56
N SER A 16 10.45 -11.86 -33.63
CA SER A 16 10.24 -12.07 -32.21
C SER A 16 9.05 -11.18 -31.81
N SER A 17 7.86 -11.76 -31.77
CA SER A 17 6.71 -11.09 -31.16
C SER A 17 7.08 -10.83 -29.70
N ALA A 18 7.40 -9.59 -29.37
CA ALA A 18 7.54 -9.16 -27.99
C ALA A 18 6.19 -9.43 -27.29
N VAL A 19 6.09 -10.53 -26.58
CA VAL A 19 4.95 -10.80 -25.70
C VAL A 19 4.97 -9.67 -24.69
N ALA A 20 3.94 -8.83 -24.71
CA ALA A 20 3.78 -7.79 -23.69
C ALA A 20 3.82 -8.46 -22.31
N ALA A 21 4.80 -8.10 -21.50
CA ALA A 21 4.93 -8.66 -20.19
C ALA A 21 3.68 -8.32 -19.35
N GLU A 22 3.18 -9.27 -18.60
CA GLU A 22 2.09 -9.07 -17.66
C GLU A 22 2.70 -8.61 -16.33
N ILE A 23 2.12 -7.55 -15.74
CA ILE A 23 2.48 -7.08 -14.40
C ILE A 23 1.34 -7.46 -13.47
N LYS A 24 1.65 -8.23 -12.43
CA LYS A 24 0.69 -8.66 -11.42
C LYS A 24 0.80 -7.81 -10.17
N ILE A 25 -0.31 -7.23 -9.74
CA ILE A 25 -0.40 -6.44 -8.52
C ILE A 25 -1.25 -7.19 -7.50
N GLY A 26 -0.67 -7.53 -6.36
CA GLY A 26 -1.42 -7.99 -5.21
C GLY A 26 -1.98 -6.79 -4.44
N PHE A 27 -3.30 -6.70 -4.31
CA PHE A 27 -3.94 -5.60 -3.61
C PHE A 27 -4.61 -6.10 -2.33
N VAL A 28 -3.99 -5.77 -1.17
CA VAL A 28 -4.47 -6.21 0.15
C VAL A 28 -5.36 -5.14 0.75
N THR A 29 -6.59 -5.51 1.09
CA THR A 29 -7.56 -4.60 1.71
C THR A 29 -8.57 -5.39 2.53
N THR A 30 -9.40 -4.73 3.32
CA THR A 30 -10.45 -5.39 4.11
C THR A 30 -11.73 -5.48 3.29
N LEU A 31 -12.16 -6.69 2.94
CA LEU A 31 -13.38 -6.95 2.14
C LEU A 31 -14.49 -7.62 2.95
N THR A 32 -14.18 -8.04 4.16
CA THR A 32 -15.13 -8.61 5.11
C THR A 32 -15.13 -7.78 6.41
N THR A 33 -15.99 -8.12 7.36
CA THR A 33 -16.19 -7.39 8.62
C THR A 33 -16.94 -6.05 8.43
N PRO A 34 -17.39 -5.38 9.51
CA PRO A 34 -18.01 -4.05 9.42
C PRO A 34 -17.12 -2.96 8.81
N ALA A 35 -15.81 -3.18 8.74
CA ALA A 35 -14.84 -2.25 8.15
C ALA A 35 -14.70 -2.39 6.62
N ALA A 36 -15.41 -3.31 5.99
CA ALA A 36 -15.32 -3.62 4.55
C ALA A 36 -15.66 -2.45 3.63
N VAL A 37 -16.47 -1.49 4.07
CA VAL A 37 -16.88 -0.34 3.24
C VAL A 37 -15.68 0.39 2.63
N ILE A 38 -14.62 0.63 3.40
CA ILE A 38 -13.41 1.31 2.91
C ILE A 38 -12.68 0.42 1.89
N GLY A 39 -12.63 -0.88 2.15
CA GLY A 39 -11.98 -1.84 1.25
C GLY A 39 -12.69 -2.00 -0.09
N GLU A 40 -14.01 -2.02 -0.08
CA GLU A 40 -14.81 -2.04 -1.30
C GLU A 40 -14.66 -0.75 -2.11
N ASP A 41 -14.60 0.43 -1.47
CA ASP A 41 -14.33 1.69 -2.15
C ASP A 41 -12.95 1.68 -2.81
N MET A 42 -11.92 1.18 -2.12
CA MET A 42 -10.58 1.04 -2.68
C MET A 42 -10.56 0.07 -3.87
N LYS A 43 -11.24 -1.07 -3.76
CA LYS A 43 -11.37 -2.05 -4.85
C LYS A 43 -12.10 -1.46 -6.06
N ASN A 44 -13.18 -0.72 -5.83
CA ASN A 44 -13.91 -0.04 -6.89
C ASN A 44 -13.04 1.00 -7.59
N ALA A 45 -12.25 1.78 -6.84
CA ALA A 45 -11.30 2.74 -7.40
C ALA A 45 -10.22 2.06 -8.27
N VAL A 46 -9.69 0.92 -7.83
CA VAL A 46 -8.72 0.12 -8.61
C VAL A 46 -9.37 -0.41 -9.90
N ASN A 47 -10.58 -0.95 -9.81
CA ASN A 47 -11.31 -1.45 -10.98
C ASN A 47 -11.61 -0.33 -11.98
N LEU A 48 -12.02 0.84 -11.51
CA LEU A 48 -12.24 2.02 -12.35
C LEU A 48 -10.96 2.46 -13.06
N ALA A 49 -9.84 2.47 -12.34
CA ALA A 49 -8.54 2.80 -12.94
C ALA A 49 -8.14 1.79 -14.03
N LEU A 50 -8.36 0.50 -13.80
CA LEU A 50 -8.13 -0.54 -14.81
C LEU A 50 -9.03 -0.37 -16.04
N GLU A 51 -10.29 -0.02 -15.84
CA GLU A 51 -11.23 0.28 -16.94
C GLU A 51 -10.73 1.47 -17.78
N HIS A 52 -10.37 2.58 -17.14
CA HIS A 52 -9.85 3.75 -17.83
C HIS A 52 -8.55 3.49 -18.59
N LEU A 53 -7.73 2.58 -18.09
CA LEU A 53 -6.46 2.17 -18.70
C LEU A 53 -6.61 1.00 -19.70
N ASN A 54 -7.85 0.51 -19.93
CA ASN A 54 -8.10 -0.69 -20.73
C ASN A 54 -7.24 -1.90 -20.26
N GLY A 55 -7.04 -2.04 -18.95
CA GLY A 55 -6.26 -3.10 -18.32
C GLY A 55 -4.77 -3.08 -18.64
N LYS A 56 -4.21 -1.92 -19.01
CA LYS A 56 -2.81 -1.81 -19.45
C LYS A 56 -2.09 -0.61 -18.81
N ALA A 57 -0.78 -0.75 -18.63
CA ALA A 57 0.14 0.34 -18.35
C ALA A 57 1.23 0.34 -19.42
N GLY A 58 1.16 1.31 -20.35
CA GLY A 58 1.98 1.30 -21.56
C GLY A 58 1.71 0.05 -22.40
N SER A 59 2.74 -0.74 -22.69
CA SER A 59 2.62 -2.01 -23.41
C SER A 59 2.28 -3.22 -22.54
N HIS A 60 2.29 -3.07 -21.19
CA HIS A 60 2.13 -4.17 -20.26
C HIS A 60 0.66 -4.36 -19.87
N LYS A 61 0.20 -5.61 -19.88
CA LYS A 61 -1.09 -5.98 -19.30
C LYS A 61 -1.00 -5.90 -17.77
N ILE A 62 -2.02 -5.37 -17.13
CA ILE A 62 -2.12 -5.32 -15.66
C ILE A 62 -3.14 -6.36 -15.19
N GLU A 63 -2.72 -7.20 -14.27
CA GLU A 63 -3.59 -8.10 -13.51
C GLU A 63 -3.58 -7.66 -12.04
N VAL A 64 -4.74 -7.54 -11.41
CA VAL A 64 -4.85 -7.26 -9.97
C VAL A 64 -5.48 -8.43 -9.26
N VAL A 65 -4.76 -8.96 -8.26
CA VAL A 65 -5.23 -10.05 -7.39
C VAL A 65 -5.56 -9.45 -6.03
N PHE A 66 -6.83 -9.44 -5.67
CA PHE A 66 -7.29 -8.91 -4.39
C PHE A 66 -7.08 -9.92 -3.27
N GLY A 67 -6.70 -9.41 -2.10
CA GLY A 67 -6.56 -10.17 -0.88
C GLY A 67 -7.31 -9.49 0.27
N ASP A 68 -8.14 -10.27 0.97
CA ASP A 68 -8.88 -9.80 2.15
C ASP A 68 -8.04 -10.03 3.41
N ASP A 69 -7.72 -8.96 4.12
CA ASP A 69 -6.99 -9.03 5.39
C ASP A 69 -7.89 -9.27 6.61
N GLY A 70 -9.22 -9.23 6.42
CA GLY A 70 -10.20 -9.44 7.48
C GLY A 70 -10.00 -8.52 8.69
N PHE A 71 -9.34 -7.36 8.51
CA PHE A 71 -9.00 -6.43 9.60
C PHE A 71 -7.96 -7.00 10.61
N ALA A 72 -7.28 -8.09 10.31
CA ALA A 72 -6.39 -8.78 11.23
C ALA A 72 -4.95 -8.85 10.71
N PRO A 73 -3.93 -8.50 11.53
CA PRO A 73 -2.52 -8.50 11.13
C PRO A 73 -2.04 -9.87 10.65
N ASP A 74 -2.43 -10.94 11.33
CA ASP A 74 -1.99 -12.30 10.97
C ASP A 74 -2.62 -12.75 9.65
N THR A 75 -3.92 -12.47 9.44
CA THR A 75 -4.60 -12.76 8.17
C THR A 75 -3.98 -11.94 7.04
N GLY A 76 -3.76 -10.63 7.24
CA GLY A 76 -3.13 -9.78 6.25
C GLY A 76 -1.73 -10.26 5.87
N LYS A 77 -0.93 -10.71 6.86
CA LYS A 77 0.37 -11.31 6.58
C LYS A 77 0.25 -12.61 5.78
N GLN A 78 -0.67 -13.52 6.14
CA GLN A 78 -0.88 -14.78 5.42
C GLN A 78 -1.32 -14.52 3.97
N VAL A 79 -2.24 -13.60 3.76
CA VAL A 79 -2.71 -13.19 2.43
C VAL A 79 -1.56 -12.60 1.62
N THR A 80 -0.74 -11.72 2.22
CA THR A 80 0.45 -11.16 1.58
C THR A 80 1.44 -12.25 1.17
N ASP A 81 1.71 -13.21 2.06
CA ASP A 81 2.61 -14.34 1.78
C ASP A 81 2.07 -15.23 0.64
N ARG A 82 0.75 -15.45 0.56
CA ARG A 82 0.10 -16.17 -0.54
C ARG A 82 0.29 -15.42 -1.88
N LEU A 83 -0.03 -14.13 -1.91
CA LEU A 83 0.14 -13.29 -3.11
C LEU A 83 1.56 -13.33 -3.65
N LEU A 84 2.56 -13.28 -2.75
CA LEU A 84 3.97 -13.34 -3.15
C LEU A 84 4.40 -14.73 -3.64
N LYS A 85 4.01 -15.79 -2.91
CA LYS A 85 4.56 -17.15 -3.11
C LYS A 85 3.76 -17.98 -4.12
N GLN A 86 2.43 -17.86 -4.10
CA GLN A 86 1.54 -18.66 -4.96
C GLN A 86 1.12 -17.87 -6.20
N ASP A 87 0.60 -16.64 -6.02
CA ASP A 87 0.13 -15.81 -7.12
C ASP A 87 1.29 -15.12 -7.86
N LYS A 88 2.50 -15.07 -7.24
CA LYS A 88 3.76 -14.53 -7.80
C LYS A 88 3.62 -13.09 -8.29
N VAL A 89 2.99 -12.26 -7.50
CA VAL A 89 2.78 -10.85 -7.83
C VAL A 89 4.12 -10.08 -7.86
N ASP A 90 4.17 -9.03 -8.68
CA ASP A 90 5.35 -8.18 -8.85
C ASP A 90 5.37 -7.02 -7.87
N ILE A 91 4.19 -6.51 -7.53
CA ILE A 91 3.98 -5.37 -6.64
C ILE A 91 2.93 -5.75 -5.63
N ILE A 92 3.10 -5.33 -4.38
CA ILE A 92 2.03 -5.36 -3.37
C ILE A 92 1.57 -3.93 -3.11
N ALA A 93 0.26 -3.71 -3.18
CA ALA A 93 -0.37 -2.43 -2.90
C ALA A 93 -1.58 -2.59 -1.96
N GLY A 94 -2.13 -1.47 -1.50
CA GLY A 94 -3.33 -1.46 -0.66
C GLY A 94 -3.05 -1.07 0.78
N TYR A 95 -3.55 -1.87 1.71
CA TYR A 95 -3.51 -1.69 3.16
C TYR A 95 -4.25 -0.46 3.69
N ILE A 96 -5.36 -0.72 4.34
CA ILE A 96 -6.12 0.31 5.07
C ILE A 96 -5.46 0.58 6.42
N TRP A 97 -5.05 -0.48 7.12
CA TRP A 97 -4.73 -0.47 8.54
C TRP A 97 -3.23 -0.55 8.79
N SER A 98 -2.71 0.38 9.58
CA SER A 98 -1.28 0.46 9.87
C SER A 98 -0.72 -0.78 10.58
N HIS A 99 -1.47 -1.45 11.44
CA HIS A 99 -1.02 -2.68 12.10
C HIS A 99 -0.94 -3.86 11.13
N VAL A 100 -1.82 -3.93 10.13
CA VAL A 100 -1.78 -4.95 9.08
C VAL A 100 -0.60 -4.73 8.14
N LEU A 101 -0.39 -3.49 7.69
CA LEU A 101 0.78 -3.12 6.88
C LEU A 101 2.08 -3.45 7.62
N LEU A 102 2.20 -3.06 8.89
CA LEU A 102 3.40 -3.33 9.69
C LEU A 102 3.68 -4.83 9.86
N ALA A 103 2.65 -5.67 9.99
CA ALA A 103 2.80 -7.12 10.07
C ALA A 103 3.27 -7.72 8.73
N SER A 104 2.77 -7.19 7.61
CA SER A 104 2.99 -7.73 6.26
C SER A 104 4.26 -7.22 5.59
N ARG A 105 4.73 -6.00 5.94
CA ARG A 105 5.79 -5.30 5.23
C ARG A 105 7.07 -6.10 5.03
N LYS A 106 7.48 -6.84 6.07
CA LYS A 106 8.73 -7.60 6.03
C LYS A 106 8.72 -8.68 4.94
N SER A 107 7.60 -9.38 4.77
CA SER A 107 7.45 -10.39 3.72
C SER A 107 7.62 -9.81 2.31
N VAL A 108 7.11 -8.60 2.08
CA VAL A 108 7.20 -7.92 0.77
C VAL A 108 8.62 -7.41 0.52
N LEU A 109 9.18 -6.69 1.48
CA LEU A 109 10.48 -6.03 1.34
C LEU A 109 11.64 -7.03 1.30
N ASP A 110 11.61 -8.08 2.12
CA ASP A 110 12.61 -9.17 2.07
C ASP A 110 12.56 -9.96 0.73
N ALA A 111 11.38 -10.01 0.07
CA ALA A 111 11.25 -10.57 -1.27
C ALA A 111 11.75 -9.64 -2.39
N GLY A 112 12.29 -8.47 -2.06
CA GLY A 112 12.76 -7.47 -3.01
C GLY A 112 11.64 -6.83 -3.83
N LYS A 113 10.39 -6.94 -3.39
CA LYS A 113 9.22 -6.41 -4.11
C LYS A 113 8.88 -4.99 -3.66
N ILE A 114 8.18 -4.26 -4.50
CA ILE A 114 7.67 -2.93 -4.20
C ILE A 114 6.43 -3.05 -3.31
N LEU A 115 6.37 -2.25 -2.25
CA LEU A 115 5.24 -2.11 -1.35
C LEU A 115 4.68 -0.70 -1.45
N ILE A 116 3.42 -0.57 -1.88
CA ILE A 116 2.72 0.71 -1.97
C ILE A 116 1.56 0.72 -0.97
N SER A 117 1.65 1.56 0.04
CA SER A 117 0.52 1.81 0.92
C SER A 117 -0.44 2.83 0.31
N SER A 118 -1.70 2.45 0.14
CA SER A 118 -2.73 3.34 -0.41
C SER A 118 -3.43 4.19 0.66
N ASN A 119 -3.42 3.73 1.93
CA ASN A 119 -4.05 4.44 3.05
C ASN A 119 -3.21 4.38 4.33
N ALA A 120 -2.72 3.21 4.75
CA ALA A 120 -1.98 3.06 5.99
C ALA A 120 -0.67 3.87 5.97
N GLY A 121 -0.49 4.76 6.94
CA GLY A 121 0.70 5.62 7.05
C GLY A 121 1.42 5.53 8.39
N PRO A 122 1.85 4.34 8.86
CA PRO A 122 2.53 4.25 10.15
C PRO A 122 3.85 5.03 10.13
N SER A 123 4.03 5.89 11.13
CA SER A 123 5.17 6.82 11.24
C SER A 123 6.53 6.11 11.21
N GLN A 124 6.56 4.86 11.63
CA GLN A 124 7.76 4.01 11.61
C GLN A 124 8.29 3.78 10.20
N MET A 125 7.42 3.74 9.18
CA MET A 125 7.83 3.55 7.77
C MET A 125 8.51 4.77 7.17
N ALA A 126 8.30 5.95 7.74
CA ALA A 126 9.01 7.17 7.37
C ALA A 126 10.24 7.44 8.27
N SER A 127 10.59 6.51 9.15
CA SER A 127 11.71 6.65 10.09
C SER A 127 12.51 5.36 10.21
N LYS A 128 12.46 4.69 11.35
CA LYS A 128 13.32 3.50 11.65
C LYS A 128 13.06 2.27 10.77
N LEU A 129 11.93 2.20 10.08
CA LEU A 129 11.57 1.12 9.16
C LEU A 129 11.54 1.60 7.70
N CYS A 130 12.15 2.75 7.42
CA CYS A 130 12.28 3.27 6.05
C CYS A 130 12.97 2.23 5.15
N HIS A 131 12.47 2.09 3.92
CA HIS A 131 13.01 1.15 2.95
C HIS A 131 12.85 1.70 1.53
N GLU A 132 13.83 1.49 0.68
CA GLU A 132 13.85 2.01 -0.70
C GLU A 132 12.69 1.50 -1.56
N ASN A 133 12.16 0.32 -1.28
CA ASN A 133 11.02 -0.26 -2.00
C ASN A 133 9.67 0.02 -1.33
N PHE A 134 9.59 0.90 -0.33
CA PHE A 134 8.33 1.31 0.27
C PHE A 134 7.89 2.70 -0.20
N PHE A 135 6.64 2.78 -0.63
CA PHE A 135 6.01 4.04 -1.06
C PHE A 135 4.67 4.22 -0.35
N SER A 136 4.37 5.45 0.06
CA SER A 136 3.06 5.82 0.60
C SER A 136 2.37 6.78 -0.36
N ALA A 137 1.20 6.40 -0.85
CA ALA A 137 0.34 7.25 -1.67
C ALA A 137 -0.66 8.06 -0.83
N SER A 138 -0.54 8.00 0.48
CA SER A 138 -1.37 8.69 1.46
C SER A 138 -0.48 9.56 2.37
N TRP A 139 -0.98 9.92 3.54
CA TRP A 139 -0.27 10.70 4.55
C TRP A 139 0.42 9.82 5.58
N GLN A 140 1.33 10.39 6.35
CA GLN A 140 1.84 9.78 7.57
C GLN A 140 0.87 10.07 8.73
N ASN A 141 0.60 9.07 9.58
CA ASN A 141 -0.47 9.14 10.59
C ASN A 141 -0.33 10.29 11.59
N ASP A 142 0.87 10.71 11.94
CA ASP A 142 1.12 11.78 12.91
C ASP A 142 1.07 13.19 12.30
N GLN A 143 1.14 13.35 10.98
CA GLN A 143 1.22 14.67 10.33
C GLN A 143 -0.04 15.52 10.53
N THR A 144 -1.22 14.97 10.29
CA THR A 144 -2.49 15.69 10.50
C THR A 144 -2.70 16.07 11.97
N PRO A 145 -2.48 15.16 12.94
CA PRO A 145 -2.51 15.51 14.36
C PRO A 145 -1.46 16.54 14.78
N MET A 146 -0.26 16.54 14.20
CA MET A 146 0.73 17.60 14.40
C MET A 146 0.19 18.97 13.97
N ALA A 147 -0.41 19.04 12.77
CA ALA A 147 -1.05 20.27 12.30
C ALA A 147 -2.18 20.72 13.24
N MET A 148 -2.99 19.78 13.75
CA MET A 148 -4.06 20.07 14.70
C MET A 148 -3.51 20.63 16.02
N GLY A 149 -2.39 20.09 16.53
CA GLY A 149 -1.71 20.65 17.71
C GLY A 149 -1.36 22.13 17.54
N GLU A 150 -0.86 22.52 16.36
CA GLU A 150 -0.58 23.92 16.03
C GLU A 150 -1.87 24.78 15.92
N VAL A 151 -2.95 24.21 15.39
CA VAL A 151 -4.26 24.90 15.34
C VAL A 151 -4.76 25.16 16.76
N PHE A 152 -4.66 24.21 17.66
CA PHE A 152 -5.04 24.38 19.08
C PHE A 152 -4.20 25.45 19.77
N ASN A 153 -2.89 25.50 19.50
CA ASN A 153 -2.03 26.56 20.02
C ASN A 153 -2.50 27.96 19.56
N LYS A 154 -2.77 28.11 18.26
CA LYS A 154 -3.27 29.38 17.68
C LYS A 154 -4.64 29.77 18.22
N ALA A 155 -5.50 28.80 18.48
CA ALA A 155 -6.82 29.01 19.09
C ALA A 155 -6.76 29.33 20.61
N GLY A 156 -5.57 29.30 21.20
CA GLY A 156 -5.39 29.60 22.62
C GLY A 156 -5.86 28.50 23.57
N ILE A 157 -6.06 27.29 23.06
CA ILE A 157 -6.44 26.11 23.87
C ILE A 157 -5.32 25.82 24.87
N LYS A 158 -5.68 25.66 26.16
CA LYS A 158 -4.70 25.45 27.24
C LYS A 158 -4.58 24.00 27.67
N SER A 159 -5.63 23.20 27.47
CA SER A 159 -5.61 21.78 27.84
C SER A 159 -6.42 20.94 26.88
N LEU A 160 -6.02 19.69 26.72
CA LEU A 160 -6.66 18.67 25.89
C LEU A 160 -6.81 17.36 26.68
N TYR A 161 -7.91 16.67 26.44
CA TYR A 161 -8.05 15.25 26.69
C TYR A 161 -8.06 14.53 25.36
N ILE A 162 -7.22 13.49 25.19
CA ILE A 162 -7.05 12.80 23.90
C ILE A 162 -7.70 11.44 23.98
N MET A 163 -8.57 11.14 23.01
CA MET A 163 -9.11 9.79 22.80
C MET A 163 -8.68 9.29 21.43
N ALA A 164 -8.15 8.08 21.37
CA ALA A 164 -7.71 7.47 20.11
C ALA A 164 -7.90 5.94 20.17
N PRO A 165 -8.10 5.28 19.03
CA PRO A 165 -8.19 3.82 19.00
C PRO A 165 -6.83 3.16 19.32
N ASN A 166 -6.86 2.05 20.05
CA ASN A 166 -5.65 1.36 20.52
C ASN A 166 -5.03 0.47 19.42
N TYR A 167 -4.48 1.08 18.39
CA TYR A 167 -3.67 0.40 17.38
C TYR A 167 -2.56 1.34 16.87
N ALA A 168 -1.74 0.91 15.89
CA ALA A 168 -0.55 1.66 15.48
C ALA A 168 -0.87 3.11 15.05
N ALA A 169 -1.91 3.32 14.23
CA ALA A 169 -2.24 4.68 13.78
C ALA A 169 -2.78 5.56 14.91
N GLY A 170 -3.61 5.04 15.82
CA GLY A 170 -4.10 5.83 16.96
C GLY A 170 -2.97 6.30 17.86
N LYS A 171 -1.97 5.44 18.09
CA LYS A 171 -0.77 5.81 18.86
C LYS A 171 0.08 6.87 18.15
N ASP A 172 0.25 6.75 16.84
CA ASP A 172 0.92 7.76 16.03
C ASP A 172 0.18 9.12 16.09
N MET A 173 -1.16 9.10 16.01
CA MET A 173 -1.98 10.31 16.09
C MET A 173 -1.84 11.01 17.44
N VAL A 174 -1.87 10.27 18.54
CA VAL A 174 -1.60 10.82 19.88
C VAL A 174 -0.22 11.47 19.93
N ALA A 175 0.81 10.73 19.48
CA ALA A 175 2.18 11.25 19.47
C ALA A 175 2.33 12.49 18.59
N GLY A 176 1.59 12.58 17.49
CA GLY A 176 1.56 13.77 16.61
C GLY A 176 1.05 15.01 17.32
N ILE A 177 -0.09 14.94 18.02
CA ILE A 177 -0.60 16.05 18.82
C ILE A 177 0.39 16.45 19.91
N GLU A 178 0.91 15.47 20.67
CA GLU A 178 1.84 15.74 21.78
C GLU A 178 3.15 16.39 21.32
N ARG A 179 3.55 16.17 20.08
CA ARG A 179 4.77 16.76 19.51
C ARG A 179 4.66 18.26 19.27
N THR A 180 3.48 18.76 18.96
CA THR A 180 3.28 20.17 18.56
C THR A 180 2.42 20.98 19.49
N PHE A 181 1.50 20.35 20.21
CA PHE A 181 0.66 21.06 21.19
C PHE A 181 1.48 21.55 22.38
N LYS A 182 1.35 22.84 22.72
CA LYS A 182 2.11 23.51 23.78
C LYS A 182 1.34 23.63 25.10
N GLY A 183 0.06 23.26 25.10
CA GLY A 183 -0.77 23.23 26.29
C GLY A 183 -0.60 21.93 27.09
N GLN A 184 -1.44 21.72 28.08
CA GLN A 184 -1.41 20.53 28.92
C GLN A 184 -2.28 19.41 28.33
N VAL A 185 -1.73 18.20 28.17
CA VAL A 185 -2.54 16.98 27.95
C VAL A 185 -2.95 16.46 29.33
N VAL A 186 -4.22 16.67 29.69
CA VAL A 186 -4.77 16.34 31.04
C VAL A 186 -5.12 14.87 31.17
N GLY A 187 -5.22 14.11 30.06
CA GLY A 187 -5.42 12.69 30.06
C GLY A 187 -5.46 12.11 28.65
N LYS A 188 -5.31 10.79 28.56
CA LYS A 188 -5.33 10.01 27.31
C LYS A 188 -6.05 8.70 27.52
N ASP A 189 -6.98 8.37 26.63
CA ASP A 189 -7.60 7.06 26.54
C ASP A 189 -7.34 6.43 25.18
N LEU A 190 -6.84 5.20 25.21
CA LEU A 190 -6.77 4.35 24.03
C LEU A 190 -7.95 3.38 24.07
N THR A 191 -8.98 3.70 23.28
CA THR A 191 -10.21 2.91 23.23
C THR A 191 -9.99 1.58 22.54
N LYS A 192 -10.78 0.56 22.92
CA LYS A 192 -10.79 -0.69 22.18
C LYS A 192 -11.18 -0.42 20.74
N TRP A 193 -10.46 -1.04 19.80
CA TRP A 193 -10.73 -0.95 18.37
C TRP A 193 -11.28 -2.28 17.87
N GLY A 194 -12.48 -2.25 17.29
CA GLY A 194 -13.21 -3.43 16.80
C GLY A 194 -14.11 -4.04 17.85
#